data_dc250f2bcd928181404c30c9eccf03da
#
_entry.id   dc250f2bcd928181404c30c9eccf03da
#
_cell.length_a   1.000
_cell.length_b   1.000
_cell.length_c   1.000
_cell.angle_alpha   90.00
_cell.angle_beta   90.00
_cell.angle_gamma   90.00
#
_symmetry.space_group_name_H-M   'P 1'
#
loop_
_entity.id
_entity.type
_entity.pdbx_description
1 polymer ?
#
loop_
_entity_poly.entity_id
_entity_poly.type
_entity_poly.pdbx_seq_one_letter_code
_entity_poly.pdbx_strand_id
1 'polypeptide(L)'
;MTASPAALGTHLSLHGDLAGVPARAAAMGAQALQLFLGNPRGWATPAGVPAADAAFREAAADRGLVVLVHSAYLVNLASPTAMTYERSVTSVAHALARGLAVGAVGVVVHTGSYVTEGGRDAAMRQVREALLPMLAAS
;
A
#
# COMPACT_ATOMS: atom_id res chain seq x y z
N MET A 1 -7.48 1.97 33.61
CA MET A 1 -7.58 1.44 32.23
C MET A 1 -6.18 1.05 31.79
N THR A 2 -5.90 -0.23 31.71
CA THR A 2 -4.63 -0.70 31.15
C THR A 2 -4.68 -0.53 29.63
N ALA A 3 -3.78 0.28 29.08
CA ALA A 3 -3.66 0.39 27.62
C ALA A 3 -3.34 -0.99 27.04
N SER A 4 -4.09 -1.41 26.02
CA SER A 4 -3.71 -2.60 25.27
C SER A 4 -2.29 -2.42 24.71
N PRO A 5 -1.45 -3.45 24.75
CA PRO A 5 -0.10 -3.34 24.19
C PRO A 5 -0.21 -2.99 22.69
N ALA A 6 0.71 -2.15 22.23
CA ALA A 6 0.77 -1.78 20.82
C ALA A 6 1.01 -3.03 19.96
N ALA A 7 0.25 -3.16 18.86
CA ALA A 7 0.44 -4.24 17.92
C ALA A 7 1.80 -4.12 17.22
N LEU A 8 2.58 -5.19 17.21
CA LEU A 8 3.85 -5.26 16.50
C LEU A 8 3.63 -5.91 15.14
N GLY A 9 4.21 -5.31 14.11
CA GLY A 9 4.07 -5.77 12.72
C GLY A 9 5.40 -6.06 12.05
N THR A 10 5.31 -6.70 10.89
CA THR A 10 6.44 -6.99 10.02
C THR A 10 6.14 -6.59 8.59
N HIS A 11 7.17 -6.24 7.82
CA HIS A 11 7.09 -6.07 6.38
C HIS A 11 7.69 -7.29 5.69
N LEU A 12 6.91 -7.99 4.88
CA LEU A 12 7.34 -9.20 4.21
C LEU A 12 7.24 -9.09 2.68
N SER A 13 8.19 -9.74 2.01
CA SER A 13 8.16 -9.94 0.57
C SER A 13 7.28 -11.12 0.20
N LEU A 14 6.65 -11.06 -0.99
CA LEU A 14 5.78 -12.13 -1.50
C LEU A 14 6.57 -13.41 -1.81
N HIS A 15 7.77 -13.28 -2.36
CA HIS A 15 8.58 -14.41 -2.88
C HIS A 15 7.77 -15.33 -3.83
N GLY A 16 6.81 -14.77 -4.60
CA GLY A 16 5.95 -15.52 -5.50
C GLY A 16 4.78 -16.27 -4.85
N ASP A 17 4.66 -16.24 -3.51
CA ASP A 17 3.61 -16.94 -2.76
C ASP A 17 2.82 -15.96 -1.87
N LEU A 18 1.76 -15.37 -2.43
CA LEU A 18 0.89 -14.47 -1.68
C LEU A 18 0.18 -15.20 -0.54
N ALA A 19 -0.35 -16.38 -0.79
CA ALA A 19 -1.16 -17.12 0.20
C ALA A 19 -0.36 -17.55 1.43
N GLY A 20 0.93 -17.80 1.30
CA GLY A 20 1.82 -18.18 2.41
C GLY A 20 2.32 -17.01 3.29
N VAL A 21 2.14 -15.75 2.85
CA VAL A 21 2.64 -14.58 3.61
C VAL A 21 2.04 -14.48 5.02
N PRO A 22 0.71 -14.65 5.22
CA PRO A 22 0.12 -14.57 6.57
C PRO A 22 0.68 -15.58 7.55
N ALA A 23 0.95 -16.81 7.08
CA ALA A 23 1.55 -17.84 7.92
C ALA A 23 2.99 -17.48 8.35
N ARG A 24 3.78 -16.90 7.44
CA ARG A 24 5.14 -16.42 7.76
C ARG A 24 5.11 -15.28 8.76
N ALA A 25 4.18 -14.33 8.62
CA ALA A 25 4.02 -13.23 9.58
C ALA A 25 3.65 -13.76 10.98
N ALA A 26 2.69 -14.67 11.05
CA ALA A 26 2.26 -15.27 12.32
C ALA A 26 3.38 -16.08 12.99
N ALA A 27 4.18 -16.82 12.23
CA ALA A 27 5.34 -17.55 12.74
C ALA A 27 6.41 -16.65 13.37
N MET A 28 6.45 -15.37 12.99
CA MET A 28 7.31 -14.34 13.59
C MET A 28 6.68 -13.67 14.83
N GLY A 29 5.45 -14.05 15.21
CA GLY A 29 4.70 -13.40 16.29
C GLY A 29 4.11 -12.03 15.90
N ALA A 30 4.05 -11.71 14.61
CA ALA A 30 3.49 -10.45 14.14
C ALA A 30 1.97 -10.40 14.31
N GLN A 31 1.46 -9.23 14.68
CA GLN A 31 0.03 -8.91 14.78
C GLN A 31 -0.42 -8.02 13.62
N ALA A 32 0.52 -7.42 12.90
CA ALA A 32 0.29 -6.65 11.69
C ALA A 32 1.28 -7.04 10.60
N LEU A 33 0.84 -6.93 9.36
CA LEU A 33 1.61 -7.29 8.17
C LEU A 33 1.54 -6.15 7.16
N GLN A 34 2.70 -5.71 6.69
CA GLN A 34 2.81 -4.81 5.54
C GLN A 34 3.48 -5.55 4.38
N LEU A 35 3.01 -5.30 3.16
CA LEU A 35 3.58 -5.92 1.96
C LEU A 35 3.40 -5.05 0.72
N PHE A 36 4.23 -5.30 -0.30
CA PHE A 36 3.99 -4.83 -1.66
C PHE A 36 3.20 -5.89 -2.43
N LEU A 37 2.17 -5.48 -3.18
CA LEU A 37 1.40 -6.37 -4.07
C LEU A 37 1.87 -6.32 -5.54
N GLY A 38 2.99 -5.69 -5.78
CA GLY A 38 3.65 -5.56 -7.07
C GLY A 38 5.15 -5.33 -6.90
N ASN A 39 5.83 -5.04 -8.01
CA ASN A 39 7.25 -4.67 -7.96
C ASN A 39 7.41 -3.27 -7.34
N PRO A 40 8.06 -3.13 -6.16
CA PRO A 40 8.21 -1.82 -5.51
C PRO A 40 9.10 -0.85 -6.29
N ARG A 41 9.88 -1.32 -7.24
CA ARG A 41 10.80 -0.53 -8.08
C ARG A 41 10.32 -0.41 -9.53
N GLY A 42 9.06 -0.68 -9.80
CA GLY A 42 8.48 -0.61 -11.15
C GLY A 42 7.11 0.06 -11.16
N TRP A 43 6.67 0.45 -12.35
CA TRP A 43 5.37 1.08 -12.59
C TRP A 43 4.29 0.08 -13.00
N ALA A 44 4.61 -1.21 -13.10
CA ALA A 44 3.64 -2.22 -13.47
C ALA A 44 2.53 -2.35 -12.42
N THR A 45 1.30 -2.46 -12.89
CA THR A 45 0.09 -2.57 -12.08
C THR A 45 -0.61 -3.92 -12.32
N PRO A 46 -0.07 -5.04 -11.80
CA PRO A 46 -0.62 -6.36 -12.04
C PRO A 46 -2.02 -6.51 -11.41
N ALA A 47 -2.95 -7.07 -12.15
CA ALA A 47 -4.34 -7.24 -11.71
C ALA A 47 -4.48 -8.15 -10.46
N GLY A 48 -3.51 -9.02 -10.24
CA GLY A 48 -3.59 -10.07 -9.22
C GLY A 48 -4.38 -11.29 -9.70
N VAL A 49 -4.53 -12.25 -8.81
CA VAL A 49 -5.28 -13.48 -9.06
C VAL A 49 -6.37 -13.60 -7.99
N PRO A 50 -7.66 -13.51 -8.35
CA PRO A 50 -8.76 -13.45 -7.36
C PRO A 50 -8.76 -14.59 -6.35
N ALA A 51 -8.43 -15.81 -6.77
CA ALA A 51 -8.37 -16.96 -5.86
C ALA A 51 -7.21 -16.83 -4.85
N ALA A 52 -6.05 -16.30 -5.27
CA ALA A 52 -4.92 -16.07 -4.37
C ALA A 52 -5.21 -14.91 -3.40
N ASP A 53 -5.91 -13.88 -3.86
CA ASP A 53 -6.33 -12.75 -3.02
C ASP A 53 -7.31 -13.20 -1.94
N ALA A 54 -8.29 -14.03 -2.31
CA ALA A 54 -9.25 -14.61 -1.36
C ALA A 54 -8.54 -15.48 -0.32
N ALA A 55 -7.68 -16.40 -0.75
CA ALA A 55 -6.92 -17.27 0.14
C ALA A 55 -6.02 -16.47 1.11
N PHE A 56 -5.37 -15.41 0.63
CA PHE A 56 -4.59 -14.50 1.49
C PHE A 56 -5.47 -13.83 2.53
N ARG A 57 -6.62 -13.27 2.11
CA ARG A 57 -7.55 -12.56 3.00
C ARG A 57 -8.07 -13.47 4.11
N GLU A 58 -8.49 -14.68 3.77
CA GLU A 58 -8.93 -15.70 4.72
C GLU A 58 -7.81 -16.06 5.69
N ALA A 59 -6.62 -16.37 5.18
CA ALA A 59 -5.48 -16.75 6.00
C ALA A 59 -5.01 -15.62 6.94
N ALA A 60 -5.14 -14.36 6.54
CA ALA A 60 -4.83 -13.21 7.39
C ALA A 60 -5.90 -13.02 8.48
N ALA A 61 -7.18 -13.14 8.12
CA ALA A 61 -8.30 -13.03 9.05
C ALA A 61 -8.27 -14.12 10.12
N ASP A 62 -8.05 -15.37 9.75
CA ASP A 62 -7.93 -16.51 10.65
C ASP A 62 -6.83 -16.34 11.71
N ARG A 63 -5.82 -15.52 11.39
CA ARG A 63 -4.69 -15.22 12.28
C ARG A 63 -4.82 -13.89 13.01
N GLY A 64 -5.91 -13.17 12.79
CA GLY A 64 -6.14 -11.85 13.38
C GLY A 64 -5.11 -10.79 12.96
N LEU A 65 -4.52 -10.94 11.76
CA LEU A 65 -3.51 -10.01 11.24
C LEU A 65 -4.15 -8.75 10.68
N VAL A 66 -3.67 -7.59 11.12
CA VAL A 66 -3.95 -6.30 10.48
C VAL A 66 -3.06 -6.18 9.23
N VAL A 67 -3.66 -6.00 8.05
CA VAL A 67 -2.92 -5.95 6.78
C VAL A 67 -2.84 -4.52 6.26
N LEU A 68 -1.65 -4.09 5.85
CA LEU A 68 -1.37 -2.84 5.17
C LEU A 68 -0.66 -3.14 3.84
N VAL A 69 -1.03 -2.43 2.79
CA VAL A 69 -0.31 -2.45 1.51
C VAL A 69 0.59 -1.23 1.41
N HIS A 70 1.79 -1.41 0.93
CA HIS A 70 2.71 -0.30 0.66
C HIS A 70 2.73 0.01 -0.85
N SER A 71 2.61 1.28 -1.21
CA SER A 71 2.75 1.74 -2.60
C SER A 71 4.19 1.59 -3.11
N ALA A 72 4.39 1.58 -4.43
CA ALA A 72 5.73 1.50 -5.01
C ALA A 72 6.62 2.67 -4.57
N TYR A 73 7.93 2.43 -4.43
CA TYR A 73 8.91 3.47 -4.05
C TYR A 73 9.03 4.60 -5.06
N LEU A 74 8.64 4.36 -6.32
CA LEU A 74 8.70 5.36 -7.39
C LEU A 74 7.61 6.44 -7.27
N VAL A 75 6.60 6.23 -6.42
CA VAL A 75 5.50 7.17 -6.22
C VAL A 75 6.03 8.51 -5.73
N ASN A 76 5.67 9.58 -6.45
CA ASN A 76 5.90 10.95 -6.07
C ASN A 76 4.72 11.82 -6.54
N LEU A 77 3.70 11.93 -5.70
CA LEU A 77 2.52 12.77 -5.97
C LEU A 77 2.83 14.27 -5.94
N ALA A 78 3.98 14.65 -5.38
CA ALA A 78 4.47 16.03 -5.36
C ALA A 78 5.40 16.33 -6.55
N SER A 79 5.54 15.40 -7.51
CA SER A 79 6.46 15.55 -8.63
C SER A 79 6.09 16.73 -9.52
N PRO A 80 7.06 17.57 -9.93
CA PRO A 80 6.86 18.61 -10.93
C PRO A 80 6.76 18.06 -12.36
N THR A 81 7.16 16.79 -12.57
CA THR A 81 7.13 16.13 -13.87
C THR A 81 5.78 15.45 -14.08
N ALA A 82 5.00 15.88 -15.06
CA ALA A 82 3.65 15.39 -15.35
C ALA A 82 3.61 13.86 -15.47
N MET A 83 4.53 13.25 -16.23
CA MET A 83 4.61 11.81 -16.41
C MET A 83 4.81 11.06 -15.08
N THR A 84 5.66 11.55 -14.19
CA THR A 84 5.89 10.94 -12.86
C THR A 84 4.64 11.09 -11.99
N TYR A 85 3.99 12.24 -12.01
CA TYR A 85 2.75 12.49 -11.31
C TYR A 85 1.64 11.54 -11.76
N GLU A 86 1.37 11.45 -13.05
CA GLU A 86 0.33 10.59 -13.63
C GLU A 86 0.56 9.10 -13.30
N ARG A 87 1.80 8.63 -13.43
CA ARG A 87 2.17 7.27 -13.04
C ARG A 87 2.01 7.03 -11.55
N SER A 88 2.31 8.04 -10.72
CA SER A 88 2.11 7.96 -9.28
C SER A 88 0.65 7.85 -8.90
N VAL A 89 -0.22 8.66 -9.52
CA VAL A 89 -1.68 8.59 -9.34
C VAL A 89 -2.19 7.19 -9.70
N THR A 90 -1.80 6.66 -10.86
CA THR A 90 -2.17 5.31 -11.32
C THR A 90 -1.68 4.24 -10.35
N SER A 91 -0.44 4.34 -9.87
CA SER A 91 0.15 3.37 -8.94
C SER A 91 -0.54 3.36 -7.57
N VAL A 92 -0.90 4.52 -7.04
CA VAL A 92 -1.62 4.61 -5.76
C VAL A 92 -3.05 4.08 -5.90
N ALA A 93 -3.77 4.44 -6.97
CA ALA A 93 -5.11 3.91 -7.24
C ALA A 93 -5.09 2.39 -7.37
N HIS A 94 -4.09 1.83 -8.06
CA HIS A 94 -3.88 0.40 -8.14
C HIS A 94 -3.62 -0.23 -6.76
N ALA A 95 -2.76 0.38 -5.94
CA ALA A 95 -2.47 -0.13 -4.59
C ALA A 95 -3.72 -0.15 -3.70
N LEU A 96 -4.60 0.85 -3.81
CA LEU A 96 -5.90 0.88 -3.12
C LEU A 96 -6.82 -0.26 -3.59
N ALA A 97 -6.99 -0.42 -4.89
CA ALA A 97 -7.83 -1.48 -5.45
C ALA A 97 -7.30 -2.88 -5.06
N ARG A 98 -6.00 -3.10 -5.12
CA ARG A 98 -5.37 -4.35 -4.69
C ARG A 98 -5.47 -4.55 -3.18
N GLY A 99 -5.34 -3.47 -2.40
CA GLY A 99 -5.53 -3.50 -0.95
C GLY A 99 -6.92 -3.99 -0.57
N LEU A 100 -7.97 -3.47 -1.20
CA LEU A 100 -9.34 -3.93 -1.02
C LEU A 100 -9.48 -5.42 -1.34
N ALA A 101 -8.90 -5.89 -2.44
CA ALA A 101 -8.98 -7.29 -2.86
C ALA A 101 -8.38 -8.26 -1.81
N VAL A 102 -7.31 -7.88 -1.14
CA VAL A 102 -6.65 -8.69 -0.10
C VAL A 102 -7.13 -8.40 1.32
N GLY A 103 -8.10 -7.51 1.51
CA GLY A 103 -8.64 -7.17 2.82
C GLY A 103 -7.71 -6.29 3.67
N ALA A 104 -6.86 -5.49 3.05
CA ALA A 104 -6.02 -4.53 3.76
C ALA A 104 -6.87 -3.38 4.34
N VAL A 105 -6.50 -2.90 5.52
CA VAL A 105 -7.15 -1.77 6.19
C VAL A 105 -6.67 -0.41 5.68
N GLY A 106 -5.60 -0.37 4.90
CA GLY A 106 -5.06 0.86 4.34
C GLY A 106 -3.84 0.66 3.45
N VAL A 107 -3.46 1.75 2.80
CA VAL A 107 -2.27 1.83 1.95
C VAL A 107 -1.31 2.85 2.51
N VAL A 108 -0.05 2.46 2.66
CA VAL A 108 1.05 3.35 3.03
C VAL A 108 1.60 4.00 1.76
N VAL A 109 1.62 5.33 1.73
CA VAL A 109 2.09 6.11 0.59
C VAL A 109 3.16 7.09 1.04
N HIS A 110 4.35 7.01 0.45
CA HIS A 110 5.30 8.11 0.48
C HIS A 110 4.86 9.13 -0.56
N THR A 111 4.37 10.28 -0.13
CA THR A 111 3.79 11.27 -1.03
C THR A 111 4.80 11.93 -1.97
N GLY A 112 6.09 11.73 -1.69
CA GLY A 112 7.20 12.19 -2.51
C GLY A 112 7.80 13.50 -2.02
N SER A 113 8.53 14.16 -2.90
CA SER A 113 9.22 15.42 -2.61
C SER A 113 9.02 16.43 -3.73
N TYR A 114 9.01 17.70 -3.36
CA TYR A 114 9.04 18.82 -4.28
C TYR A 114 10.49 19.32 -4.42
N VAL A 115 10.93 19.50 -5.64
CA VAL A 115 12.31 19.94 -5.95
C VAL A 115 12.35 21.16 -6.86
N THR A 116 11.22 21.85 -7.04
CA THR A 116 11.08 22.92 -8.05
C THR A 116 10.36 24.14 -7.54
N GLU A 117 10.42 25.16 -8.37
CA GLU A 117 9.74 26.45 -8.21
C GLU A 117 8.23 26.26 -7.98
N GLY A 118 7.68 27.02 -7.04
CA GLY A 118 6.30 26.89 -6.58
C GLY A 118 6.19 26.36 -5.16
N GLY A 119 7.25 25.75 -4.65
CA GLY A 119 7.44 25.44 -3.24
C GLY A 119 6.47 24.43 -2.66
N ARG A 120 6.51 24.31 -1.35
CA ARG A 120 5.76 23.36 -0.54
C ARG A 120 4.25 23.44 -0.74
N ASP A 121 3.69 24.63 -0.83
CA ASP A 121 2.23 24.80 -0.89
C ASP A 121 1.65 24.32 -2.21
N ALA A 122 2.35 24.51 -3.32
CA ALA A 122 1.93 23.96 -4.62
C ALA A 122 1.99 22.42 -4.60
N ALA A 123 3.06 21.85 -4.06
CA ALA A 123 3.21 20.41 -3.91
C ALA A 123 2.11 19.81 -3.01
N MET A 124 1.79 20.45 -1.89
CA MET A 124 0.72 20.00 -0.98
C MET A 124 -0.66 20.06 -1.64
N ARG A 125 -0.94 21.10 -2.44
CA ARG A 125 -2.19 21.16 -3.22
C ARG A 125 -2.26 20.00 -4.22
N GLN A 126 -1.20 19.77 -4.98
CA GLN A 126 -1.12 18.68 -5.97
C GLN A 126 -1.33 17.30 -5.31
N VAL A 127 -0.69 17.02 -4.19
CA VAL A 127 -0.90 15.79 -3.41
C VAL A 127 -2.35 15.65 -2.96
N ARG A 128 -2.93 16.72 -2.43
CA ARG A 128 -4.33 16.74 -1.99
C ARG A 128 -5.30 16.47 -3.17
N GLU A 129 -5.10 17.12 -4.30
CA GLU A 129 -5.90 16.93 -5.51
C GLU A 129 -5.83 15.48 -6.03
N ALA A 130 -4.67 14.83 -5.90
CA ALA A 130 -4.52 13.43 -6.24
C ALA A 130 -5.26 12.49 -5.28
N LEU A 131 -5.14 12.72 -3.96
CA LEU A 131 -5.64 11.78 -2.95
C LEU A 131 -7.14 11.91 -2.66
N LEU A 132 -7.71 13.12 -2.66
CA LEU A 132 -9.11 13.31 -2.30
C LEU A 132 -10.10 12.49 -3.15
N PRO A 133 -9.99 12.43 -4.48
CA PRO A 133 -10.87 11.59 -5.30
C PRO A 133 -10.73 10.09 -4.99
N MET A 134 -9.51 9.63 -4.70
CA MET A 134 -9.25 8.23 -4.36
C MET A 134 -9.90 7.84 -3.03
N LEU A 135 -9.78 8.73 -2.02
CA LEU A 135 -10.37 8.51 -0.70
C LEU A 135 -11.90 8.56 -0.70
N ALA A 136 -12.49 9.34 -1.62
CA ALA A 136 -13.94 9.39 -1.77
C ALA A 136 -14.52 8.16 -2.49
N ALA A 137 -13.69 7.40 -3.20
CA ALA A 137 -14.08 6.22 -3.98
C ALA A 137 -13.76 4.89 -3.28
N SER A 138 -13.10 4.93 -2.12
CA SER A 138 -12.63 3.73 -1.38
C SER A 138 -13.50 3.37 -0.18
#